data_f8e87f241dfaf1427beaf01d6c506367
#
_entry.id   f8e87f241dfaf1427beaf01d6c506367
#
_cell.length_a   1.000
_cell.length_b   1.000
_cell.length_c   1.000
_cell.angle_alpha   90.00
_cell.angle_beta   90.00
_cell.angle_gamma   90.00
#
_symmetry.space_group_name_H-M   'P 1'
#
loop_
_entity.id
_entity.type
_entity.pdbx_description
1 polymer ?
#
loop_
_entity_poly.entity_id
_entity_poly.type
_entity_poly.pdbx_seq_one_letter_code
_entity_poly.pdbx_strand_id
1 'polypeptide(L)'
;MSNVDTEFKQKNRCQCLTRTEEKNMRKRIAMVLLGLSLAVGTPAATNMFPVVSAQTVQAAGKTGWTQESGIWYFYKDGVKQTGWQTWDGKKYYLNADGTMKANEWMIDTDGSVYYFRSWGGAYLNCKARINGRSYTFGADSKVQGSQWVVKGGKWYLVKDGKIATGWQTWDGNKYYMNSDGSMRSNEWRLDDTGKIR
;
A
#
# COMPACT_ATOMS: atom_id res chain seq x y z
N MET A 1 8.08 32.29 25.26
CA MET A 1 7.36 31.26 24.48
C MET A 1 8.30 30.82 23.36
N SER A 2 8.87 29.65 23.52
CA SER A 2 10.11 29.27 22.83
C SER A 2 9.85 28.55 21.51
N ASN A 3 10.78 28.72 20.57
CA ASN A 3 10.82 28.10 19.25
C ASN A 3 10.66 26.56 19.24
N VAL A 4 10.79 25.92 20.40
CA VAL A 4 10.69 24.46 20.57
C VAL A 4 9.25 23.96 20.39
N ASP A 5 8.24 24.75 20.83
CA ASP A 5 6.83 24.38 20.66
C ASP A 5 6.34 24.45 19.21
N THR A 6 6.96 25.31 18.40
CA THR A 6 6.65 25.43 16.98
C THR A 6 7.28 24.31 16.17
N GLU A 7 8.49 23.89 16.50
CA GLU A 7 9.16 22.75 15.86
C GLU A 7 8.51 21.41 16.20
N PHE A 8 8.05 21.23 17.46
CA PHE A 8 7.33 20.03 17.87
C PHE A 8 5.95 19.92 17.20
N LYS A 9 5.24 21.05 17.00
CA LYS A 9 3.99 21.11 16.23
C LYS A 9 4.19 20.87 14.73
N GLN A 10 5.34 21.24 14.18
CA GLN A 10 5.65 21.05 12.76
C GLN A 10 6.09 19.61 12.46
N LYS A 11 6.71 18.92 13.41
CA LYS A 11 7.13 17.51 13.31
C LYS A 11 5.96 16.52 13.38
N ASN A 12 4.84 16.93 14.02
CA ASN A 12 3.61 16.15 14.14
C ASN A 12 2.55 16.49 13.08
N ARG A 13 2.87 17.32 12.10
CA ARG A 13 2.02 17.51 10.92
C ARG A 13 2.07 16.22 10.12
N CYS A 14 0.98 15.45 10.22
CA CYS A 14 0.75 14.26 9.43
C CYS A 14 1.34 14.42 8.03
N GLN A 15 2.24 13.51 7.64
CA GLN A 15 2.72 13.42 6.25
C GLN A 15 1.62 12.89 5.31
N CYS A 16 0.41 13.36 5.49
CA CYS A 16 -0.60 13.31 4.46
C CYS A 16 -0.11 14.29 3.39
N LEU A 17 0.43 13.74 2.32
CA LEU A 17 0.87 14.52 1.18
C LEU A 17 -0.23 15.51 0.80
N THR A 18 0.14 16.77 0.63
CA THR A 18 -0.76 17.76 0.06
C THR A 18 -1.16 17.32 -1.35
N ARG A 19 -2.27 17.81 -1.88
CA ARG A 19 -2.72 17.54 -3.26
C ARG A 19 -1.61 17.82 -4.30
N THR A 20 -0.71 18.74 -3.99
CA THR A 20 0.46 19.08 -4.81
C THR A 20 1.53 18.00 -4.75
N GLU A 21 1.81 17.46 -3.58
CA GLU A 21 2.77 16.37 -3.38
C GLU A 21 2.25 15.06 -4.01
N GLU A 22 0.94 14.77 -3.94
CA GLU A 22 0.31 13.67 -4.68
C GLU A 22 0.50 13.80 -6.20
N LYS A 23 0.29 15.01 -6.76
CA LYS A 23 0.52 15.26 -8.18
C LYS A 23 1.99 15.12 -8.56
N ASN A 24 2.92 15.59 -7.72
CA ASN A 24 4.35 15.46 -7.95
C ASN A 24 4.82 14.01 -7.86
N MET A 25 4.25 13.23 -6.93
CA MET A 25 4.54 11.80 -6.81
C MET A 25 4.08 11.03 -8.05
N ARG A 26 2.85 11.28 -8.54
CA ARG A 26 2.37 10.70 -9.81
C ARG A 26 3.28 11.06 -10.98
N LYS A 27 3.78 12.31 -11.05
CA LYS A 27 4.76 12.75 -12.05
C LYS A 27 6.11 12.05 -11.90
N ARG A 28 6.63 11.87 -10.67
CA ARG A 28 7.91 11.18 -10.41
C ARG A 28 7.84 9.69 -10.79
N ILE A 29 6.74 9.02 -10.48
CA ILE A 29 6.49 7.65 -10.91
C ILE A 29 6.42 7.59 -12.45
N ALA A 30 5.81 8.58 -13.12
CA ALA A 30 5.72 8.66 -14.58
C ALA A 30 7.07 9.02 -15.25
N MET A 31 7.94 9.82 -14.62
CA MET A 31 9.23 10.26 -15.21
C MET A 31 10.30 9.17 -15.27
N VAL A 32 10.19 8.09 -14.51
CA VAL A 32 11.11 6.95 -14.60
C VAL A 32 11.00 6.25 -15.97
N LEU A 33 9.94 6.53 -16.75
CA LEU A 33 9.71 5.96 -18.07
C LEU A 33 10.47 6.65 -19.22
N LEU A 34 11.11 7.80 -18.99
CA LEU A 34 11.76 8.60 -20.05
C LEU A 34 13.29 8.50 -20.10
N GLY A 35 13.89 7.60 -19.34
CA GLY A 35 15.35 7.47 -19.19
C GLY A 35 16.04 6.48 -20.15
N LEU A 36 15.42 6.00 -21.22
CA LEU A 36 16.11 5.24 -22.26
C LEU A 36 16.32 6.11 -23.51
N SER A 37 17.38 6.91 -23.51
CA SER A 37 17.91 7.48 -24.75
C SER A 37 18.65 6.41 -25.54
N LEU A 38 18.13 6.11 -26.71
CA LEU A 38 18.80 5.30 -27.74
C LEU A 38 20.12 5.99 -28.16
N ALA A 39 21.21 5.40 -27.77
CA ALA A 39 22.47 5.68 -28.46
C ALA A 39 22.48 4.89 -29.78
N VAL A 40 22.09 5.54 -30.88
CA VAL A 40 22.30 5.06 -32.24
C VAL A 40 23.74 5.36 -32.60
N GLY A 41 24.60 4.37 -32.46
CA GLY A 41 25.98 4.40 -33.02
C GLY A 41 25.95 3.97 -34.46
N THR A 42 26.44 4.85 -35.34
CA THR A 42 26.66 4.59 -36.78
C THR A 42 27.73 3.50 -36.98
N PRO A 43 27.60 2.61 -37.99
CA PRO A 43 28.65 1.60 -38.28
C PRO A 43 29.74 2.20 -39.17
N ALA A 44 30.98 2.18 -38.69
CA ALA A 44 32.15 2.29 -39.54
C ALA A 44 32.73 0.89 -39.75
N ALA A 45 32.80 0.48 -41.00
CA ALA A 45 33.34 -0.80 -41.42
C ALA A 45 34.86 -0.80 -41.31
N THR A 46 35.45 -1.83 -40.72
CA THR A 46 36.73 -2.42 -41.13
C THR A 46 36.85 -3.84 -40.60
N ASN A 47 37.23 -4.76 -41.51
CA ASN A 47 37.46 -6.16 -41.27
C ASN A 47 38.61 -6.42 -40.30
N MET A 48 38.35 -7.27 -39.30
CA MET A 48 39.28 -8.27 -38.77
C MET A 48 38.58 -9.12 -37.72
N PHE A 49 38.52 -10.44 -37.94
CA PHE A 49 37.94 -11.37 -37.01
C PHE A 49 38.87 -11.63 -35.82
N PRO A 50 38.43 -11.47 -34.58
CA PRO A 50 38.61 -12.50 -33.60
C PRO A 50 37.24 -13.10 -33.23
N VAL A 51 37.22 -14.42 -33.14
CA VAL A 51 36.08 -15.14 -32.52
C VAL A 51 35.96 -14.69 -31.10
N VAL A 52 35.15 -13.68 -30.87
CA VAL A 52 34.72 -13.31 -29.53
C VAL A 52 33.53 -14.21 -29.25
N SER A 53 33.73 -15.13 -28.30
CA SER A 53 32.63 -15.86 -27.67
C SER A 53 31.48 -14.89 -27.42
N ALA A 54 30.30 -15.22 -27.93
CA ALA A 54 29.08 -14.44 -27.70
C ALA A 54 28.79 -14.41 -26.18
N GLN A 55 29.35 -13.43 -25.51
CA GLN A 55 28.77 -13.00 -24.22
C GLN A 55 27.39 -12.49 -24.59
N THR A 56 26.38 -13.28 -24.25
CA THR A 56 25.01 -12.82 -24.18
C THR A 56 25.04 -11.62 -23.27
N VAL A 57 25.01 -10.42 -23.84
CA VAL A 57 24.70 -9.20 -23.11
C VAL A 57 23.25 -9.38 -22.65
N GLN A 58 23.10 -9.94 -21.47
CA GLN A 58 21.82 -10.02 -20.80
C GLN A 58 21.37 -8.56 -20.62
N ALA A 59 20.42 -8.14 -21.43
CA ALA A 59 19.84 -6.80 -21.30
C ALA A 59 19.50 -6.60 -19.82
N ALA A 60 20.08 -5.57 -19.21
CA ALA A 60 19.84 -5.25 -17.80
C ALA A 60 18.34 -5.22 -17.60
N GLY A 61 17.83 -6.14 -16.78
CA GLY A 61 16.40 -6.33 -16.60
C GLY A 61 15.78 -5.04 -16.07
N LYS A 62 14.62 -4.68 -16.58
CA LYS A 62 13.81 -3.54 -16.16
C LYS A 62 13.69 -3.51 -14.63
N THR A 63 14.08 -2.42 -13.98
CA THR A 63 13.97 -2.23 -12.53
C THR A 63 13.21 -0.95 -12.23
N GLY A 64 12.24 -1.01 -11.32
CA GLY A 64 11.41 0.13 -10.90
C GLY A 64 9.96 0.02 -11.32
N TRP A 65 9.21 1.11 -11.08
CA TRP A 65 7.81 1.19 -11.43
C TRP A 65 7.59 1.29 -12.93
N THR A 66 6.61 0.54 -13.42
CA THR A 66 6.21 0.54 -14.82
C THR A 66 4.70 0.47 -14.94
N GLN A 67 4.14 1.27 -15.84
CA GLN A 67 2.73 1.23 -16.18
C GLN A 67 2.53 0.46 -17.49
N GLU A 68 1.68 -0.55 -17.46
CA GLU A 68 1.30 -1.38 -18.61
C GLU A 68 -0.23 -1.34 -18.71
N SER A 69 -0.76 -0.84 -19.83
CA SER A 69 -2.21 -0.68 -20.05
C SER A 69 -2.95 0.03 -18.89
N GLY A 70 -2.32 1.05 -18.29
CA GLY A 70 -2.89 1.81 -17.17
C GLY A 70 -2.70 1.19 -15.79
N ILE A 71 -2.19 -0.03 -15.70
CA ILE A 71 -1.94 -0.76 -14.44
C ILE A 71 -0.47 -0.62 -14.04
N TRP A 72 -0.21 -0.38 -12.76
CA TRP A 72 1.14 -0.23 -12.23
C TRP A 72 1.68 -1.56 -11.72
N TYR A 73 2.95 -1.83 -12.09
CA TYR A 73 3.76 -2.96 -11.67
C TYR A 73 5.12 -2.46 -11.16
N PHE A 74 5.74 -3.23 -10.30
CA PHE A 74 7.11 -2.99 -9.87
C PHE A 74 7.99 -4.14 -10.35
N TYR A 75 9.08 -3.83 -11.03
CA TYR A 75 10.04 -4.80 -11.54
C TYR A 75 11.36 -4.69 -10.79
N LYS A 76 12.03 -5.80 -10.61
CA LYS A 76 13.41 -5.89 -10.18
C LYS A 76 14.13 -6.88 -11.10
N ASP A 77 15.17 -6.39 -11.80
CA ASP A 77 15.98 -7.18 -12.74
C ASP A 77 15.13 -7.93 -13.79
N GLY A 78 14.12 -7.27 -14.32
CA GLY A 78 13.19 -7.81 -15.30
C GLY A 78 12.07 -8.68 -14.73
N VAL A 79 12.09 -8.99 -13.43
CA VAL A 79 11.10 -9.82 -12.77
C VAL A 79 10.03 -8.96 -12.12
N LYS A 80 8.77 -9.23 -12.46
CA LYS A 80 7.60 -8.59 -11.82
C LYS A 80 7.51 -8.99 -10.35
N GLN A 81 7.46 -7.99 -9.47
CA GLN A 81 7.42 -8.21 -8.02
C GLN A 81 5.99 -8.38 -7.52
N THR A 82 5.84 -9.05 -6.38
CA THR A 82 4.58 -9.25 -5.64
C THR A 82 4.79 -8.94 -4.16
N GLY A 83 3.70 -8.83 -3.40
CA GLY A 83 3.76 -8.57 -1.97
C GLY A 83 4.20 -7.14 -1.62
N TRP A 84 4.74 -6.98 -0.42
CA TRP A 84 5.19 -5.69 0.10
C TRP A 84 6.44 -5.19 -0.61
N GLN A 85 6.39 -3.92 -1.05
CA GLN A 85 7.52 -3.19 -1.60
C GLN A 85 7.69 -1.87 -0.85
N THR A 86 8.95 -1.46 -0.66
CA THR A 86 9.27 -0.13 -0.14
C THR A 86 9.98 0.67 -1.22
N TRP A 87 9.47 1.85 -1.52
CA TRP A 87 10.05 2.77 -2.49
C TRP A 87 9.90 4.21 -2.02
N ASP A 88 10.99 4.97 -2.05
CA ASP A 88 11.03 6.38 -1.61
C ASP A 88 10.41 6.57 -0.21
N GLY A 89 10.76 5.69 0.75
CA GLY A 89 10.28 5.70 2.13
C GLY A 89 8.80 5.36 2.32
N LYS A 90 8.11 4.87 1.28
CA LYS A 90 6.69 4.52 1.33
C LYS A 90 6.48 3.04 1.06
N LYS A 91 5.44 2.48 1.68
CA LYS A 91 5.05 1.08 1.49
C LYS A 91 4.00 0.97 0.39
N TYR A 92 4.17 -0.03 -0.44
CA TYR A 92 3.25 -0.44 -1.52
C TYR A 92 2.99 -1.93 -1.39
N TYR A 93 1.88 -2.37 -1.93
CA TYR A 93 1.58 -3.80 -2.00
C TYR A 93 1.19 -4.19 -3.43
N LEU A 94 1.81 -5.25 -3.93
CA LEU A 94 1.55 -5.85 -5.23
C LEU A 94 0.77 -7.15 -5.00
N ASN A 95 -0.33 -7.32 -5.72
CA ASN A 95 -1.13 -8.54 -5.71
C ASN A 95 -0.30 -9.74 -6.27
N ALA A 96 -0.83 -10.94 -6.16
CA ALA A 96 -0.17 -12.14 -6.68
C ALA A 96 0.09 -12.10 -8.20
N ASP A 97 -0.71 -11.35 -8.95
CA ASP A 97 -0.54 -11.07 -10.38
C ASP A 97 0.43 -9.90 -10.66
N GLY A 98 1.01 -9.31 -9.61
CA GLY A 98 1.91 -8.16 -9.66
C GLY A 98 1.21 -6.80 -9.76
N THR A 99 -0.11 -6.73 -9.83
CA THR A 99 -0.83 -5.45 -9.89
C THR A 99 -0.74 -4.68 -8.57
N MET A 100 -0.51 -3.37 -8.64
CA MET A 100 -0.40 -2.52 -7.46
C MET A 100 -1.78 -2.26 -6.81
N LYS A 101 -1.87 -2.45 -5.48
CA LYS A 101 -3.04 -2.04 -4.72
C LYS A 101 -3.15 -0.53 -4.66
N ALA A 102 -4.35 -0.01 -4.95
CA ALA A 102 -4.63 1.42 -4.90
C ALA A 102 -6.10 1.70 -4.54
N ASN A 103 -6.32 2.74 -3.73
CA ASN A 103 -7.64 3.20 -3.31
C ASN A 103 -8.48 2.11 -2.61
N GLU A 104 -7.83 1.22 -1.85
CA GLU A 104 -8.49 0.10 -1.20
C GLU A 104 -7.93 -0.23 0.19
N TRP A 105 -8.75 -0.89 1.00
CA TRP A 105 -8.36 -1.49 2.27
C TRP A 105 -7.66 -2.83 2.04
N MET A 106 -6.62 -3.08 2.82
CA MET A 106 -6.00 -4.41 2.92
C MET A 106 -5.99 -4.86 4.38
N ILE A 107 -6.33 -6.12 4.58
CA ILE A 107 -6.12 -6.85 5.82
C ILE A 107 -5.01 -7.85 5.50
N ASP A 108 -3.90 -7.75 6.23
CA ASP A 108 -2.76 -8.66 6.06
C ASP A 108 -2.99 -9.99 6.77
N THR A 109 -2.16 -10.96 6.51
CA THR A 109 -2.24 -12.31 7.09
C THR A 109 -2.15 -12.32 8.62
N ASP A 110 -1.47 -11.32 9.21
CA ASP A 110 -1.39 -11.13 10.67
C ASP A 110 -2.59 -10.36 11.26
N GLY A 111 -3.60 -10.04 10.42
CA GLY A 111 -4.78 -9.24 10.79
C GLY A 111 -4.55 -7.72 10.78
N SER A 112 -3.35 -7.25 10.49
CA SER A 112 -3.05 -5.81 10.41
C SER A 112 -3.80 -5.14 9.25
N VAL A 113 -4.25 -3.90 9.48
CA VAL A 113 -5.13 -3.20 8.53
C VAL A 113 -4.43 -1.98 7.96
N TYR A 114 -4.45 -1.86 6.64
CA TYR A 114 -3.83 -0.79 5.85
C TYR A 114 -4.83 -0.19 4.87
N TYR A 115 -4.57 1.03 4.42
CA TYR A 115 -5.27 1.63 3.29
C TYR A 115 -4.28 2.21 2.30
N PHE A 116 -4.42 1.84 1.03
CA PHE A 116 -3.60 2.36 -0.06
C PHE A 116 -4.29 3.54 -0.73
N ARG A 117 -3.54 4.61 -0.94
CA ARG A 117 -4.00 5.81 -1.64
C ARG A 117 -4.21 5.52 -3.13
N SER A 118 -4.87 6.42 -3.83
CA SER A 118 -5.13 6.30 -5.27
C SER A 118 -3.88 6.15 -6.14
N TRP A 119 -2.70 6.54 -5.61
CA TRP A 119 -1.40 6.37 -6.28
C TRP A 119 -0.59 5.17 -5.71
N GLY A 120 -1.20 4.31 -4.92
CA GLY A 120 -0.66 3.05 -4.45
C GLY A 120 0.12 3.08 -3.13
N GLY A 121 0.56 4.23 -2.64
CA GLY A 121 1.28 4.30 -1.37
C GLY A 121 0.34 4.14 -0.17
N ALA A 122 0.71 3.33 0.83
CA ALA A 122 -0.01 3.22 2.08
C ALA A 122 0.00 4.53 2.86
N TYR A 123 -1.07 4.83 3.61
CA TYR A 123 -1.06 5.93 4.57
C TYR A 123 -0.01 5.67 5.65
N LEU A 124 0.72 6.70 6.03
CA LEU A 124 1.84 6.62 6.96
C LEU A 124 1.80 7.81 7.91
N ASN A 125 1.83 7.53 9.22
CA ASN A 125 1.96 8.52 10.30
C ASN A 125 1.03 9.74 10.12
N CYS A 126 -0.28 9.49 9.90
CA CYS A 126 -1.23 10.56 9.61
C CYS A 126 -2.68 10.22 9.98
N LYS A 127 -3.51 11.26 10.07
CA LYS A 127 -4.97 11.13 10.06
C LYS A 127 -5.48 11.35 8.63
N ALA A 128 -6.39 10.51 8.18
CA ALA A 128 -7.00 10.59 6.86
C ALA A 128 -8.52 10.39 6.94
N ARG A 129 -9.25 11.04 6.04
CA ARG A 129 -10.67 10.81 5.88
C ARG A 129 -10.91 9.93 4.66
N ILE A 130 -11.48 8.74 4.90
CA ILE A 130 -11.75 7.74 3.87
C ILE A 130 -13.24 7.42 3.91
N ASN A 131 -13.92 7.62 2.80
CA ASN A 131 -15.37 7.41 2.68
C ASN A 131 -16.17 8.07 3.83
N GLY A 132 -15.83 9.32 4.15
CA GLY A 132 -16.51 10.12 5.18
C GLY A 132 -16.08 9.85 6.62
N ARG A 133 -15.26 8.83 6.89
CA ARG A 133 -14.78 8.46 8.24
C ARG A 133 -13.33 8.81 8.43
N SER A 134 -12.98 9.23 9.65
CA SER A 134 -11.59 9.59 10.00
C SER A 134 -10.85 8.39 10.55
N TYR A 135 -9.63 8.16 10.08
CA TYR A 135 -8.73 7.09 10.48
C TYR A 135 -7.36 7.65 10.85
N THR A 136 -6.71 7.03 11.82
CA THR A 136 -5.32 7.34 12.17
C THR A 136 -4.43 6.18 11.73
N PHE A 137 -3.31 6.50 11.09
CA PHE A 137 -2.31 5.54 10.64
C PHE A 137 -0.99 5.81 11.36
N GLY A 138 -0.34 4.75 11.84
CA GLY A 138 0.93 4.83 12.54
C GLY A 138 2.14 4.94 11.63
N ALA A 139 3.33 5.01 12.24
CA ALA A 139 4.61 5.00 11.54
C ALA A 139 4.88 3.67 10.79
N ASP A 140 4.18 2.63 11.14
CA ASP A 140 4.18 1.32 10.48
C ASP A 140 3.15 1.21 9.35
N SER A 141 2.39 2.28 9.07
CA SER A 141 1.28 2.38 8.13
C SER A 141 0.01 1.62 8.54
N LYS A 142 -0.03 1.03 9.73
CA LYS A 142 -1.23 0.32 10.21
C LYS A 142 -2.25 1.32 10.76
N VAL A 143 -3.52 0.94 10.65
CA VAL A 143 -4.61 1.64 11.34
C VAL A 143 -4.35 1.61 12.84
N GLN A 144 -4.51 2.73 13.52
CA GLN A 144 -4.31 2.86 14.96
C GLN A 144 -5.63 2.94 15.71
N GLY A 145 -5.60 2.48 16.97
CA GLY A 145 -6.75 2.52 17.86
C GLY A 145 -7.85 1.52 17.47
N SER A 146 -9.02 1.71 18.07
CA SER A 146 -10.19 0.86 17.86
C SER A 146 -11.21 1.56 16.98
N GLN A 147 -11.64 0.94 15.90
CA GLN A 147 -12.58 1.54 14.95
C GLN A 147 -13.13 0.54 13.93
N TRP A 148 -14.26 0.92 13.30
CA TRP A 148 -14.86 0.13 12.24
C TRP A 148 -14.30 0.47 10.88
N VAL A 149 -14.00 -0.57 10.08
CA VAL A 149 -13.55 -0.48 8.69
C VAL A 149 -14.56 -1.21 7.78
N VAL A 150 -14.82 -0.66 6.60
CA VAL A 150 -15.64 -1.31 5.58
C VAL A 150 -14.76 -1.69 4.41
N LYS A 151 -14.71 -2.99 4.08
CA LYS A 151 -13.96 -3.53 2.96
C LYS A 151 -14.84 -4.52 2.19
N GLY A 152 -15.00 -4.30 0.88
CA GLY A 152 -15.83 -5.17 0.04
C GLY A 152 -17.28 -5.31 0.54
N GLY A 153 -17.88 -4.23 1.06
CA GLY A 153 -19.23 -4.24 1.63
C GLY A 153 -19.37 -4.89 3.01
N LYS A 154 -18.32 -5.51 3.54
CA LYS A 154 -18.30 -6.12 4.87
C LYS A 154 -17.70 -5.19 5.92
N TRP A 155 -18.20 -5.29 7.15
CA TRP A 155 -17.72 -4.56 8.30
C TRP A 155 -16.66 -5.37 9.07
N TYR A 156 -15.62 -4.70 9.52
CA TYR A 156 -14.54 -5.25 10.34
C TYR A 156 -14.30 -4.33 11.51
N LEU A 157 -14.22 -4.89 12.72
CA LEU A 157 -13.80 -4.14 13.89
C LEU A 157 -12.29 -4.25 14.03
N VAL A 158 -11.61 -3.13 13.96
CA VAL A 158 -10.17 -3.04 14.24
C VAL A 158 -9.99 -2.71 15.71
N LYS A 159 -9.14 -3.44 16.41
CA LYS A 159 -8.65 -3.16 17.76
C LYS A 159 -7.13 -3.21 17.74
N ASP A 160 -6.50 -2.15 18.21
CA ASP A 160 -5.03 -2.04 18.29
C ASP A 160 -4.31 -2.40 16.97
N GLY A 161 -4.87 -1.91 15.86
CA GLY A 161 -4.31 -2.08 14.51
C GLY A 161 -4.59 -3.41 13.83
N LYS A 162 -5.32 -4.34 14.50
CA LYS A 162 -5.67 -5.66 13.96
C LYS A 162 -7.18 -5.88 13.92
N ILE A 163 -7.65 -6.70 12.98
CA ILE A 163 -9.04 -7.13 12.97
C ILE A 163 -9.35 -7.98 14.21
N ALA A 164 -10.51 -7.74 14.79
CA ALA A 164 -11.06 -8.57 15.86
C ALA A 164 -11.81 -9.79 15.29
N THR A 165 -11.87 -10.88 16.04
CA THR A 165 -12.66 -12.09 15.75
C THR A 165 -13.47 -12.50 16.97
N GLY A 166 -14.50 -13.34 16.78
CA GLY A 166 -15.37 -13.80 17.87
C GLY A 166 -16.28 -12.69 18.40
N TRP A 167 -16.78 -12.88 19.62
CA TRP A 167 -17.63 -11.88 20.28
C TRP A 167 -16.87 -10.63 20.65
N GLN A 168 -17.42 -9.48 20.28
CA GLN A 168 -16.89 -8.16 20.57
C GLN A 168 -17.98 -7.27 21.18
N THR A 169 -17.57 -6.41 22.12
CA THR A 169 -18.44 -5.33 22.62
C THR A 169 -17.94 -4.00 22.08
N TRP A 170 -18.87 -3.22 21.50
CA TRP A 170 -18.62 -1.88 21.02
C TRP A 170 -19.81 -0.98 21.30
N ASP A 171 -19.57 0.15 21.96
CA ASP A 171 -20.61 1.11 22.31
C ASP A 171 -21.84 0.44 22.99
N GLY A 172 -21.57 -0.44 23.97
CA GLY A 172 -22.59 -1.18 24.73
C GLY A 172 -23.27 -2.33 23.96
N ASN A 173 -23.04 -2.48 22.66
CA ASN A 173 -23.64 -3.54 21.84
C ASN A 173 -22.66 -4.71 21.64
N LYS A 174 -23.21 -5.93 21.52
CA LYS A 174 -22.45 -7.14 21.20
C LYS A 174 -22.50 -7.42 19.69
N TYR A 175 -21.33 -7.72 19.15
CA TYR A 175 -21.12 -8.07 17.73
C TYR A 175 -20.36 -9.38 17.63
N TYR A 176 -20.66 -10.17 16.63
CA TYR A 176 -19.88 -11.37 16.33
C TYR A 176 -19.08 -11.19 15.04
N MET A 177 -17.77 -11.39 15.15
CA MET A 177 -16.83 -11.33 14.04
C MET A 177 -16.45 -12.75 13.63
N ASN A 178 -16.58 -13.05 12.35
CA ASN A 178 -16.16 -14.33 11.78
C ASN A 178 -14.65 -14.56 11.93
N SER A 179 -14.18 -15.76 11.62
CA SER A 179 -12.73 -16.05 11.61
C SER A 179 -11.93 -15.22 10.63
N ASP A 180 -12.57 -14.73 9.53
CA ASP A 180 -11.98 -13.78 8.59
C ASP A 180 -12.07 -12.32 9.07
N GLY A 181 -12.56 -12.08 10.29
CA GLY A 181 -12.77 -10.78 10.91
C GLY A 181 -13.99 -10.02 10.39
N SER A 182 -14.74 -10.53 9.43
CA SER A 182 -15.97 -9.86 8.95
C SER A 182 -17.09 -9.95 9.98
N MET A 183 -17.82 -8.83 10.18
CA MET A 183 -18.98 -8.82 11.05
C MET A 183 -20.08 -9.72 10.47
N ARG A 184 -20.62 -10.60 11.31
CA ARG A 184 -21.81 -11.37 10.98
C ARG A 184 -23.05 -10.51 11.16
N SER A 185 -23.98 -10.60 10.24
CA SER A 185 -25.26 -9.89 10.30
C SER A 185 -26.42 -10.81 9.90
N ASN A 186 -27.61 -10.49 10.40
CA ASN A 186 -28.85 -11.21 10.08
C ASN A 186 -28.88 -12.69 10.47
N GLU A 187 -28.10 -13.10 11.49
CA GLU A 187 -28.09 -14.45 12.02
C GLU A 187 -28.12 -14.45 13.54
N TRP A 188 -28.89 -15.36 14.11
CA TRP A 188 -28.93 -15.59 15.56
C TRP A 188 -27.76 -16.46 16.01
N ARG A 189 -27.12 -16.11 17.11
CA ARG A 189 -26.09 -16.94 17.74
C ARG A 189 -26.23 -16.94 19.26
N LEU A 190 -25.76 -18.02 19.87
CA LEU A 190 -25.53 -18.06 21.29
C LEU A 190 -24.23 -17.30 21.60
N ASP A 191 -24.28 -16.41 22.58
CA ASP A 191 -23.07 -15.81 23.15
C ASP A 191 -22.42 -16.77 24.16
N ASP A 192 -21.29 -16.34 24.74
CA ASP A 192 -20.53 -17.05 25.76
C ASP A 192 -21.32 -17.37 27.04
N THR A 193 -22.47 -16.73 27.24
CA THR A 193 -23.40 -16.99 28.35
C THR A 193 -24.58 -17.87 27.95
N GLY A 194 -24.61 -18.37 26.69
CA GLY A 194 -25.69 -19.17 26.14
C GLY A 194 -26.94 -18.38 25.75
N LYS A 195 -26.86 -17.04 25.71
CA LYS A 195 -27.98 -16.17 25.31
C LYS A 195 -27.97 -15.93 23.81
N ILE A 196 -29.15 -16.05 23.19
CA ILE A 196 -29.35 -15.76 21.77
C ILE A 196 -29.18 -14.23 21.52
N ARG A 197 -28.41 -13.89 20.51
CA ARG A 197 -28.10 -12.53 20.09
C ARG A 197 -28.22 -12.39 18.58
#